data_4df6a6c5035f920c90fe87e9ffb95abb
#
_entry.id   4df6a6c5035f920c90fe87e9ffb95abb
#
_cell.length_a   1.000
_cell.length_b   1.000
_cell.length_c   1.000
_cell.angle_alpha   90.00
_cell.angle_beta   90.00
_cell.angle_gamma   90.00
#
_symmetry.space_group_name_H-M   'P 1'
#
loop_
_entity.id
_entity.type
_entity.pdbx_description
1 polymer ?
#
loop_
_entity_poly.entity_id
_entity_poly.type
_entity_poly.pdbx_seq_one_letter_code
_entity_poly.pdbx_strand_id
1 'polypeptide(L)'
;DLPTGYAQAHGVTILPLHVTAEGKTYRDRVDITTGEVYGLMRRGIMPTTAQVNLAEAYAGLEELVRGGDDLVCLMFSAKMSGTCQNVFQAGRELEERYPERRIRVLDAKGGSFATGLIAMEAVRGAEGGMELEELVKRCEFLISQVEHVFVITDLNWMIRGGRISRTMGFTANLLNIKPVLDVDDGEME
;
A
#
# COMPACT_ATOMS: atom_id res chain seq x y z
N ASP A 1 -2.58 -0.47 -6.44
CA ASP A 1 -3.73 -0.85 -7.32
C ASP A 1 -3.26 -1.78 -8.43
N LEU A 2 -3.48 -3.07 -8.25
CA LEU A 2 -3.28 -4.09 -9.28
C LEU A 2 -4.54 -4.23 -10.15
N PRO A 3 -4.41 -4.65 -11.42
CA PRO A 3 -5.57 -4.99 -12.24
C PRO A 3 -6.45 -6.05 -11.58
N THR A 4 -7.74 -6.01 -11.86
CA THR A 4 -8.69 -6.99 -11.30
C THR A 4 -8.26 -8.41 -11.68
N GLY A 5 -8.20 -9.31 -10.69
CA GLY A 5 -7.79 -10.70 -10.86
C GLY A 5 -6.28 -10.92 -10.96
N TYR A 6 -5.46 -9.88 -11.11
CA TYR A 6 -4.01 -10.03 -11.25
C TYR A 6 -3.38 -10.76 -10.05
N ALA A 7 -3.70 -10.31 -8.84
CA ALA A 7 -3.14 -10.91 -7.62
C ALA A 7 -3.46 -12.41 -7.53
N GLN A 8 -4.69 -12.81 -7.83
CA GLN A 8 -5.09 -14.22 -7.83
C GLN A 8 -4.40 -15.03 -8.93
N ALA A 9 -4.28 -14.46 -10.13
CA ALA A 9 -3.67 -15.15 -11.27
C ALA A 9 -2.18 -15.42 -11.09
N HIS A 10 -1.50 -14.59 -10.29
CA HIS A 10 -0.04 -14.63 -10.08
C HIS A 10 0.36 -14.98 -8.64
N GLY A 11 -0.56 -15.49 -7.81
CA GLY A 11 -0.26 -15.89 -6.43
C GLY A 11 0.21 -14.74 -5.51
N VAL A 12 -0.21 -13.50 -5.81
CA VAL A 12 0.15 -12.34 -4.96
C VAL A 12 -0.79 -12.24 -3.79
N THR A 13 -0.27 -12.28 -2.58
CA THR A 13 -1.04 -12.05 -1.36
C THR A 13 -1.20 -10.56 -1.09
N ILE A 14 -2.42 -10.12 -0.84
CA ILE A 14 -2.73 -8.74 -0.49
C ILE A 14 -3.14 -8.70 0.98
N LEU A 15 -2.47 -7.86 1.76
CA LEU A 15 -2.87 -7.53 3.12
C LEU A 15 -3.88 -6.38 3.07
N PRO A 16 -5.18 -6.62 3.35
CA PRO A 16 -6.20 -5.60 3.19
C PRO A 16 -6.12 -4.54 4.29
N LEU A 17 -6.19 -3.27 3.92
CA LEU A 17 -6.46 -2.17 4.85
C LEU A 17 -7.89 -2.29 5.40
N HIS A 18 -8.16 -1.58 6.49
CA HIS A 18 -9.51 -1.45 7.01
C HIS A 18 -10.15 -0.14 6.54
N VAL A 19 -11.41 -0.23 6.12
CA VAL A 19 -12.26 0.91 5.77
C VAL A 19 -13.40 0.97 6.77
N THR A 20 -13.53 2.07 7.50
CA THR A 20 -14.63 2.29 8.44
C THR A 20 -15.58 3.34 7.90
N ALA A 21 -16.86 3.00 7.80
CA ALA A 21 -17.93 3.88 7.39
C ALA A 21 -19.22 3.52 8.14
N GLU A 22 -20.00 4.52 8.53
CA GLU A 22 -21.29 4.35 9.24
C GLU A 22 -21.20 3.43 10.48
N GLY A 23 -20.07 3.47 11.20
CA GLY A 23 -19.83 2.66 12.41
C GLY A 23 -19.48 1.20 12.14
N LYS A 24 -19.29 0.79 10.89
CA LYS A 24 -18.83 -0.55 10.51
C LYS A 24 -17.44 -0.50 9.91
N THR A 25 -16.65 -1.53 10.19
CA THR A 25 -15.31 -1.70 9.63
C THR A 25 -15.30 -2.88 8.67
N TYR A 26 -14.69 -2.67 7.51
CA TYR A 26 -14.59 -3.61 6.40
C TYR A 26 -13.13 -3.79 6.01
N ARG A 27 -12.75 -4.97 5.57
CA ARG A 27 -11.47 -5.20 4.90
C ARG A 27 -11.59 -4.72 3.45
N ASP A 28 -10.70 -3.82 3.05
CA ASP A 28 -10.69 -3.25 1.70
C ASP A 28 -10.58 -4.34 0.63
N ARG A 29 -11.44 -4.28 -0.39
CA ARG A 29 -11.53 -5.22 -1.53
C ARG A 29 -11.85 -6.69 -1.15
N VAL A 30 -12.15 -6.95 0.12
CA VAL A 30 -12.61 -8.25 0.64
C VAL A 30 -14.07 -8.16 1.08
N ASP A 31 -14.37 -7.24 1.99
CA ASP A 31 -15.71 -7.07 2.58
C ASP A 31 -16.45 -5.88 1.96
N ILE A 32 -15.73 -4.98 1.29
CA ILE A 32 -16.27 -3.80 0.60
C ILE A 32 -15.50 -3.56 -0.69
N THR A 33 -16.21 -3.23 -1.75
CA THR A 33 -15.62 -2.89 -3.05
C THR A 33 -15.31 -1.39 -3.15
N THR A 34 -14.38 -1.03 -4.03
CA THR A 34 -14.08 0.37 -4.36
C THR A 34 -15.32 1.14 -4.81
N GLY A 35 -16.19 0.49 -5.59
CA GLY A 35 -17.46 1.10 -6.05
C GLY A 35 -18.41 1.44 -4.90
N GLU A 36 -18.50 0.57 -3.89
CA GLU A 36 -19.32 0.81 -2.69
C GLU A 36 -18.73 1.95 -1.86
N VAL A 37 -17.40 2.01 -1.66
CA VAL A 37 -16.72 3.13 -0.99
C VAL A 37 -17.05 4.45 -1.70
N TYR A 38 -16.92 4.53 -3.02
CA TYR A 38 -17.31 5.72 -3.78
C TYR A 38 -18.80 6.02 -3.68
N GLY A 39 -19.65 4.99 -3.57
CA GLY A 39 -21.08 5.16 -3.32
C GLY A 39 -21.36 5.84 -1.98
N LEU A 40 -20.64 5.45 -0.93
CA LEU A 40 -20.69 6.12 0.39
C LEU A 40 -20.27 7.59 0.28
N MET A 41 -19.14 7.85 -0.35
CA MET A 41 -18.61 9.21 -0.53
C MET A 41 -19.58 10.12 -1.30
N ARG A 42 -20.21 9.62 -2.37
CA ARG A 42 -21.24 10.39 -3.11
C ARG A 42 -22.46 10.74 -2.27
N ARG A 43 -22.77 9.96 -1.24
CA ARG A 43 -23.81 10.27 -0.26
C ARG A 43 -23.33 11.22 0.87
N GLY A 44 -22.10 11.72 0.80
CA GLY A 44 -21.52 12.61 1.81
C GLY A 44 -20.97 11.89 3.03
N ILE A 45 -20.95 10.55 3.03
CA ILE A 45 -20.34 9.78 4.10
C ILE A 45 -18.82 9.80 3.91
N MET A 46 -18.11 10.10 4.99
CA MET A 46 -16.65 10.15 5.00
C MET A 46 -16.09 8.80 5.51
N PRO A 47 -15.64 7.90 4.64
CA PRO A 47 -14.92 6.72 5.10
C PRO A 47 -13.57 7.11 5.71
N THR A 48 -13.14 6.37 6.72
CA THR A 48 -11.80 6.45 7.28
C THR A 48 -11.08 5.14 7.05
N THR A 49 -9.75 5.19 6.99
CA THR A 49 -8.93 3.99 6.82
C THR A 49 -8.07 3.74 8.04
N ALA A 50 -7.83 2.46 8.34
CA ALA A 50 -6.86 2.04 9.31
C ALA A 50 -5.83 1.11 8.68
N GLN A 51 -4.62 1.14 9.20
CA GLN A 51 -3.51 0.29 8.77
C GLN A 51 -3.75 -1.18 9.09
N VAL A 52 -3.08 -2.08 8.40
CA VAL A 52 -2.95 -3.49 8.81
C VAL A 52 -2.23 -3.52 10.16
N ASN A 53 -2.81 -4.16 11.16
CA ASN A 53 -2.16 -4.27 12.46
C ASN A 53 -1.11 -5.39 12.48
N LEU A 54 -0.27 -5.41 13.53
CA LEU A 54 0.83 -6.37 13.65
C LEU A 54 0.34 -7.83 13.61
N ALA A 55 -0.75 -8.14 14.30
CA ALA A 55 -1.27 -9.52 14.37
C ALA A 55 -1.78 -10.00 13.00
N GLU A 56 -2.44 -9.13 12.24
CA GLU A 56 -2.90 -9.43 10.88
C GLU A 56 -1.73 -9.57 9.91
N ALA A 57 -0.73 -8.67 10.00
CA ALA A 57 0.50 -8.77 9.22
C ALA A 57 1.21 -10.09 9.52
N TYR A 58 1.40 -10.42 10.78
CA TYR A 58 2.05 -11.66 11.21
C TYR A 58 1.30 -12.89 10.67
N ALA A 59 -0.02 -12.97 10.85
CA ALA A 59 -0.81 -14.11 10.40
C ALA A 59 -0.77 -14.29 8.87
N GLY A 60 -0.87 -13.17 8.12
CA GLY A 60 -0.82 -13.21 6.66
C GLY A 60 0.53 -13.64 6.10
N LEU A 61 1.65 -13.20 6.71
CA LEU A 61 2.99 -13.63 6.32
C LEU A 61 3.29 -15.05 6.79
N GLU A 62 2.85 -15.45 7.99
CA GLU A 62 3.11 -16.78 8.53
C GLU A 62 2.51 -17.88 7.65
N GLU A 63 1.35 -17.67 7.08
CA GLU A 63 0.72 -18.63 6.16
C GLU A 63 1.64 -18.95 4.97
N LEU A 64 2.25 -17.94 4.36
CA LEU A 64 3.16 -18.07 3.23
C LEU A 64 4.48 -18.74 3.64
N VAL A 65 5.07 -18.27 4.71
CA VAL A 65 6.34 -18.79 5.26
C VAL A 65 6.23 -20.27 5.62
N ARG A 66 5.12 -20.68 6.22
CA ARG A 66 4.82 -22.10 6.51
C ARG A 66 4.63 -22.93 5.24
N GLY A 67 4.16 -22.32 4.16
CA GLY A 67 4.09 -22.92 2.83
C GLY A 67 5.44 -23.20 2.21
N GLY A 68 6.51 -22.59 2.74
CA GLY A 68 7.88 -22.79 2.27
C GLY A 68 8.43 -21.65 1.42
N ASP A 69 7.73 -20.52 1.36
CA ASP A 69 8.11 -19.39 0.53
C ASP A 69 9.08 -18.42 1.24
N ASP A 70 10.04 -17.89 0.49
CA ASP A 70 10.72 -16.64 0.80
C ASP A 70 9.89 -15.48 0.28
N LEU A 71 9.87 -14.33 0.98
CA LEU A 71 8.92 -13.26 0.70
C LEU A 71 9.59 -11.94 0.31
N VAL A 72 9.07 -11.29 -0.73
CA VAL A 72 9.24 -9.85 -0.96
C VAL A 72 7.92 -9.15 -0.69
N CYS A 73 7.89 -8.28 0.31
CA CYS A 73 6.72 -7.52 0.73
C CYS A 73 6.86 -6.07 0.27
N LEU A 74 6.08 -5.65 -0.72
CA LEU A 74 6.02 -4.26 -1.18
C LEU A 74 4.92 -3.51 -0.43
N MET A 75 5.33 -2.54 0.39
CA MET A 75 4.42 -1.83 1.26
C MET A 75 4.15 -0.41 0.76
N PHE A 76 2.93 0.05 0.99
CA PHE A 76 2.56 1.46 0.85
C PHE A 76 3.49 2.32 1.70
N SER A 77 3.74 3.58 1.27
CA SER A 77 4.67 4.50 1.94
C SER A 77 4.57 4.48 3.46
N ALA A 78 5.71 4.28 4.12
CA ALA A 78 5.85 4.28 5.57
C ALA A 78 5.54 5.66 6.18
N LYS A 79 5.73 6.74 5.42
CA LYS A 79 5.39 8.10 5.87
C LYS A 79 3.88 8.39 5.84
N MET A 80 3.13 7.67 5.01
CA MET A 80 1.68 7.83 4.88
C MET A 80 0.87 6.79 5.66
N SER A 81 1.46 5.64 6.03
CA SER A 81 0.78 4.56 6.75
C SER A 81 1.74 3.75 7.61
N GLY A 82 1.33 3.41 8.82
CA GLY A 82 2.10 2.52 9.70
C GLY A 82 2.07 1.03 9.30
N THR A 83 1.40 0.66 8.21
CA THR A 83 1.35 -0.73 7.71
C THR A 83 2.75 -1.27 7.45
N CYS A 84 3.62 -0.48 6.80
CA CYS A 84 4.99 -0.89 6.49
C CYS A 84 5.76 -1.29 7.75
N GLN A 85 5.67 -0.49 8.82
CA GLN A 85 6.33 -0.78 10.09
C GLN A 85 5.80 -2.06 10.75
N ASN A 86 4.48 -2.29 10.72
CA ASN A 86 3.88 -3.51 11.27
C ASN A 86 4.30 -4.76 10.49
N VAL A 87 4.36 -4.67 9.17
CA VAL A 87 4.81 -5.78 8.30
C VAL A 87 6.31 -6.04 8.51
N PHE A 88 7.12 -5.00 8.64
CA PHE A 88 8.55 -5.13 8.94
C PHE A 88 8.78 -5.84 10.29
N GLN A 89 8.05 -5.46 11.33
CA GLN A 89 8.15 -6.11 12.63
C GLN A 89 7.69 -7.57 12.55
N ALA A 90 6.57 -7.86 11.90
CA ALA A 90 6.07 -9.22 11.69
C ALA A 90 7.09 -10.08 10.92
N GLY A 91 7.70 -9.52 9.88
CA GLY A 91 8.73 -10.21 9.09
C GLY A 91 9.94 -10.61 9.95
N ARG A 92 10.44 -9.70 10.78
CA ARG A 92 11.54 -10.00 11.70
C ARG A 92 11.21 -11.11 12.69
N GLU A 93 10.05 -11.02 13.34
CA GLU A 93 9.61 -12.05 14.29
C GLU A 93 9.44 -13.42 13.61
N LEU A 94 9.01 -13.43 12.34
CA LEU A 94 8.90 -14.67 11.57
C LEU A 94 10.25 -15.22 11.12
N GLU A 95 11.22 -14.40 10.74
CA GLU A 95 12.59 -14.87 10.44
C GLU A 95 13.28 -15.46 11.68
N GLU A 96 13.00 -14.93 12.87
CA GLU A 96 13.48 -15.53 14.13
C GLU A 96 12.85 -16.91 14.38
N ARG A 97 11.58 -17.08 14.04
CA ARG A 97 10.83 -18.33 14.21
C ARG A 97 11.09 -19.37 13.11
N TYR A 98 11.34 -18.90 11.90
CA TYR A 98 11.61 -19.70 10.69
C TYR A 98 12.95 -19.29 10.06
N PRO A 99 14.09 -19.63 10.69
CA PRO A 99 15.40 -19.10 10.29
C PRO A 99 15.88 -19.56 8.91
N GLU A 100 15.22 -20.57 8.34
CA GLU A 100 15.46 -21.01 6.96
C GLU A 100 14.73 -20.16 5.91
N ARG A 101 13.88 -19.20 6.34
CA ARG A 101 13.10 -18.32 5.46
C ARG A 101 13.65 -16.91 5.47
N ARG A 102 13.46 -16.24 4.36
CA ARG A 102 13.90 -14.85 4.17
C ARG A 102 12.69 -13.99 3.83
N ILE A 103 12.50 -12.90 4.58
CA ILE A 103 11.41 -11.95 4.39
C ILE A 103 12.00 -10.57 4.16
N ARG A 104 11.81 -10.01 2.99
CA ARG A 104 12.28 -8.69 2.62
C ARG A 104 11.10 -7.73 2.51
N VAL A 105 11.07 -6.74 3.39
CA VAL A 105 10.01 -5.73 3.44
C VAL A 105 10.56 -4.44 2.87
N LEU A 106 9.94 -3.96 1.79
CA LEU A 106 10.33 -2.77 1.06
C LEU A 106 9.26 -1.69 1.20
N ASP A 107 9.66 -0.52 1.63
CA ASP A 107 8.83 0.69 1.54
C ASP A 107 8.83 1.18 0.09
N ALA A 108 7.68 1.08 -0.59
CA ALA A 108 7.57 1.53 -1.98
C ALA A 108 7.61 3.05 -2.12
N LYS A 109 7.72 3.80 -1.01
CA LYS A 109 7.77 5.27 -0.99
C LYS A 109 6.66 5.93 -1.82
N GLY A 110 5.53 5.26 -1.92
CA GLY A 110 4.40 5.69 -2.73
C GLY A 110 3.18 4.83 -2.52
N GLY A 111 2.26 4.92 -3.45
CA GLY A 111 1.00 4.19 -3.39
C GLY A 111 0.37 3.98 -4.76
N SER A 112 -0.86 3.48 -4.76
CA SER A 112 -1.71 3.35 -5.94
C SER A 112 -1.01 2.61 -7.10
N PHE A 113 -1.08 3.16 -8.31
CA PHE A 113 -0.54 2.54 -9.52
C PHE A 113 0.98 2.37 -9.51
N ALA A 114 1.72 3.28 -8.89
CA ALA A 114 3.17 3.19 -8.82
C ALA A 114 3.62 1.93 -8.06
N THR A 115 3.07 1.71 -6.86
CA THR A 115 3.31 0.46 -6.12
C THR A 115 2.82 -0.75 -6.90
N GLY A 116 1.70 -0.63 -7.61
CA GLY A 116 1.16 -1.69 -8.48
C GLY A 116 2.12 -2.05 -9.62
N LEU A 117 2.73 -1.07 -10.29
CA LEU A 117 3.72 -1.30 -11.35
C LEU A 117 4.97 -2.02 -10.82
N ILE A 118 5.48 -1.59 -9.66
CA ILE A 118 6.63 -2.25 -9.03
C ILE A 118 6.28 -3.69 -8.66
N ALA A 119 5.08 -3.94 -8.11
CA ALA A 119 4.61 -5.28 -7.80
C ALA A 119 4.50 -6.18 -9.04
N MET A 120 4.02 -5.66 -10.16
CA MET A 120 3.94 -6.40 -11.41
C MET A 120 5.33 -6.76 -11.96
N GLU A 121 6.30 -5.86 -11.84
CA GLU A 121 7.69 -6.14 -12.22
C GLU A 121 8.34 -7.16 -11.27
N ALA A 122 8.04 -7.10 -9.97
CA ALA A 122 8.48 -8.09 -9.01
C ALA A 122 7.94 -9.48 -9.34
N VAL A 123 6.65 -9.59 -9.68
CA VAL A 123 6.02 -10.82 -10.12
C VAL A 123 6.72 -11.39 -11.36
N ARG A 124 6.97 -10.56 -12.38
CA ARG A 124 7.69 -10.99 -13.61
C ARG A 124 9.08 -11.52 -13.29
N GLY A 125 9.80 -10.87 -12.37
CA GLY A 125 11.11 -11.31 -11.93
C GLY A 125 11.05 -12.68 -11.24
N ALA A 126 10.12 -12.85 -10.31
CA ALA A 126 9.92 -14.09 -9.56
C ALA A 126 9.49 -15.25 -10.48
N GLU A 127 8.53 -15.04 -11.36
CA GLU A 127 8.10 -16.03 -12.37
C GLU A 127 9.21 -16.37 -13.36
N GLY A 128 10.11 -15.42 -13.62
CA GLY A 128 11.31 -15.62 -14.43
C GLY A 128 12.45 -16.36 -13.72
N GLY A 129 12.25 -16.73 -12.45
CA GLY A 129 13.25 -17.47 -11.65
C GLY A 129 14.35 -16.58 -11.07
N MET A 130 14.11 -15.29 -10.93
CA MET A 130 15.07 -14.37 -10.30
C MET A 130 15.23 -14.71 -8.81
N GLU A 131 16.48 -14.78 -8.35
CA GLU A 131 16.78 -15.00 -6.95
C GLU A 131 16.32 -13.83 -6.06
N LEU A 132 15.93 -14.13 -4.79
CA LEU A 132 15.33 -13.15 -3.86
C LEU A 132 16.12 -11.84 -3.78
N GLU A 133 17.43 -11.91 -3.55
CA GLU A 133 18.24 -10.70 -3.34
C GLU A 133 18.43 -9.88 -4.64
N GLU A 134 18.37 -10.52 -5.80
CA GLU A 134 18.36 -9.85 -7.09
C GLU A 134 17.02 -9.16 -7.32
N LEU A 135 15.91 -9.83 -6.98
CA LEU A 135 14.57 -9.29 -7.05
C LEU A 135 14.41 -8.07 -6.14
N VAL A 136 14.95 -8.12 -4.92
CA VAL A 136 14.98 -6.98 -3.97
C VAL A 136 15.70 -5.79 -4.60
N LYS A 137 16.91 -5.97 -5.12
CA LYS A 137 17.67 -4.89 -5.77
C LYS A 137 16.93 -4.28 -6.96
N ARG A 138 16.24 -5.12 -7.74
CA ARG A 138 15.41 -4.63 -8.84
C ARG A 138 14.24 -3.80 -8.34
N CYS A 139 13.55 -4.24 -7.30
CA CYS A 139 12.46 -3.48 -6.68
C CYS A 139 12.96 -2.15 -6.11
N GLU A 140 14.09 -2.14 -5.39
CA GLU A 140 14.71 -0.93 -4.84
C GLU A 140 15.08 0.07 -5.96
N PHE A 141 15.63 -0.43 -7.07
CA PHE A 141 15.91 0.40 -8.23
C PHE A 141 14.61 1.02 -8.78
N LEU A 142 13.56 0.22 -8.97
CA LEU A 142 12.28 0.71 -9.48
C LEU A 142 11.64 1.74 -8.52
N ILE A 143 11.70 1.49 -7.21
CA ILE A 143 11.24 2.44 -6.19
C ILE A 143 11.94 3.80 -6.34
N SER A 144 13.23 3.79 -6.67
CA SER A 144 14.00 5.02 -6.87
C SER A 144 13.75 5.73 -8.20
N GLN A 145 13.04 5.09 -9.15
CA GLN A 145 12.82 5.63 -10.51
C GLN A 145 11.35 5.97 -10.79
N VAL A 146 10.42 5.41 -10.01
CA VAL A 146 8.99 5.65 -10.23
C VAL A 146 8.60 7.02 -9.69
N GLU A 147 8.07 7.84 -10.57
CA GLU A 147 7.51 9.15 -10.22
C GLU A 147 5.98 9.06 -10.12
N HIS A 148 5.43 9.84 -9.21
CA HIS A 148 4.00 9.95 -8.99
C HIS A 148 3.55 11.34 -9.41
N VAL A 149 2.64 11.42 -10.36
CA VAL A 149 2.03 12.69 -10.75
C VAL A 149 0.52 12.52 -10.78
N PHE A 150 -0.19 13.31 -9.98
CA PHE A 150 -1.64 13.19 -9.91
C PHE A 150 -2.32 14.52 -9.55
N VAL A 151 -3.61 14.60 -9.80
CA VAL A 151 -4.44 15.76 -9.49
C VAL A 151 -5.58 15.34 -8.57
N ILE A 152 -5.81 16.10 -7.52
CA ILE A 152 -6.95 15.94 -6.62
C ILE A 152 -7.91 17.10 -6.84
N THR A 153 -9.14 16.79 -7.22
CA THR A 153 -10.15 17.81 -7.53
C THR A 153 -10.76 18.44 -6.28
N ASP A 154 -10.77 17.72 -5.16
CA ASP A 154 -11.23 18.20 -3.85
C ASP A 154 -10.26 17.75 -2.75
N LEU A 155 -9.42 18.70 -2.33
CA LEU A 155 -8.42 18.47 -1.28
C LEU A 155 -9.00 18.23 0.11
N ASN A 156 -10.28 18.55 0.33
CA ASN A 156 -10.90 18.37 1.65
C ASN A 156 -10.87 16.92 2.12
N TRP A 157 -10.94 15.95 1.18
CA TRP A 157 -10.85 14.54 1.51
C TRP A 157 -9.46 14.18 2.05
N MET A 158 -8.41 14.70 1.44
CA MET A 158 -7.02 14.45 1.85
C MET A 158 -6.67 15.16 3.16
N ILE A 159 -7.14 16.40 3.34
CA ILE A 159 -6.97 17.17 4.57
C ILE A 159 -7.62 16.43 5.75
N ARG A 160 -8.87 15.97 5.56
CA ARG A 160 -9.60 15.22 6.58
C ARG A 160 -8.92 13.87 6.86
N GLY A 161 -8.34 13.24 5.84
CA GLY A 161 -7.54 12.03 5.98
C GLY A 161 -6.19 12.25 6.68
N GLY A 162 -5.71 13.50 6.77
CA GLY A 162 -4.46 13.87 7.45
C GLY A 162 -3.19 13.53 6.69
N ARG A 163 -3.25 13.31 5.37
CA ARG A 163 -2.08 13.02 4.50
C ARG A 163 -1.64 14.23 3.68
N ILE A 164 -2.38 15.33 3.74
CA ILE A 164 -1.98 16.64 3.22
C ILE A 164 -2.12 17.67 4.35
N SER A 165 -1.20 18.62 4.42
CA SER A 165 -1.26 19.68 5.43
C SER A 165 -2.48 20.57 5.22
N ARG A 166 -3.08 21.05 6.33
CA ARG A 166 -4.20 21.99 6.27
C ARG A 166 -3.82 23.30 5.58
N THR A 167 -2.56 23.72 5.72
CA THR A 167 -2.06 24.97 5.13
C THR A 167 -2.06 24.88 3.61
N MET A 168 -1.55 23.80 3.04
CA MET A 168 -1.56 23.57 1.60
C MET A 168 -2.99 23.52 1.04
N GLY A 169 -3.87 22.74 1.68
CA GLY A 169 -5.25 22.62 1.25
C GLY A 169 -6.05 23.91 1.38
N PHE A 170 -5.79 24.72 2.41
CA PHE A 170 -6.47 26.01 2.59
C PHE A 170 -6.11 26.99 1.48
N THR A 171 -4.83 27.12 1.15
CA THR A 171 -4.37 28.02 0.08
C THR A 171 -4.92 27.62 -1.28
N ALA A 172 -4.90 26.33 -1.62
CA ALA A 172 -5.42 25.84 -2.88
C ALA A 172 -6.94 26.03 -3.02
N ASN A 173 -7.70 25.75 -1.96
CA ASN A 173 -9.15 25.95 -1.95
C ASN A 173 -9.54 27.42 -2.08
N LEU A 174 -8.83 28.33 -1.39
CA LEU A 174 -9.10 29.76 -1.44
C LEU A 174 -8.92 30.33 -2.85
N LEU A 175 -7.97 29.81 -3.60
CA LEU A 175 -7.65 30.27 -4.96
C LEU A 175 -8.38 29.45 -6.05
N ASN A 176 -9.23 28.48 -5.67
CA ASN A 176 -9.86 27.54 -6.59
C ASN A 176 -8.83 26.84 -7.52
N ILE A 177 -7.63 26.56 -6.98
CA ILE A 177 -6.55 25.89 -7.69
C ILE A 177 -6.71 24.39 -7.50
N LYS A 178 -6.52 23.64 -8.58
CA LYS A 178 -6.38 22.19 -8.54
C LYS A 178 -4.90 21.85 -8.69
N PRO A 179 -4.22 21.57 -7.57
CA PRO A 179 -2.78 21.34 -7.62
C PRO A 179 -2.48 20.03 -8.34
N VAL A 180 -1.36 20.04 -9.04
CA VAL A 180 -0.67 18.81 -9.43
C VAL A 180 0.21 18.44 -8.26
N LEU A 181 0.08 17.23 -7.79
CA LEU A 181 0.80 16.68 -6.64
C LEU A 181 1.74 15.60 -7.13
N ASP A 182 2.80 15.41 -6.41
CA ASP A 182 3.71 14.27 -6.54
C ASP A 182 3.94 13.59 -5.18
N VAL A 183 4.86 12.64 -5.15
CA VAL A 183 5.31 12.00 -3.93
C VAL A 183 6.83 12.03 -3.92
N ASP A 184 7.41 12.82 -3.02
CA ASP A 184 8.85 12.86 -2.80
C ASP A 184 9.22 12.10 -1.54
N ASP A 185 10.15 11.19 -1.64
CA ASP A 185 10.62 10.31 -0.55
C ASP A 185 9.49 9.74 0.32
N GLY A 186 8.33 9.47 -0.28
CA GLY A 186 7.18 8.85 0.40
C GLY A 186 6.17 9.82 1.01
N GLU A 187 6.34 11.12 0.87
CA GLU A 187 5.39 12.16 1.30
C GLU A 187 4.72 12.80 0.08
N MET A 188 3.46 13.22 0.23
CA MET A 188 2.76 13.98 -0.80
C MET A 188 3.11 15.47 -0.72
N GLU A 189 3.53 16.03 -1.85
CA GLU A 189 3.88 17.44 -2.05
C GLU A 189 3.11 18.08 -3.19
#